data_b62ebbdd84e5513cc6d5f9b75df4212b
#
_entry.id   b62ebbdd84e5513cc6d5f9b75df4212b
#
_cell.length_a   1.000
_cell.length_b   1.000
_cell.length_c   1.000
_cell.angle_alpha   90.00
_cell.angle_beta   90.00
_cell.angle_gamma   90.00
#
_symmetry.space_group_name_H-M   'P 1'
#
loop_
_entity.id
_entity.type
_entity.pdbx_description
1 polymer ?
#
loop_
_entity_poly.entity_id
_entity_poly.type
_entity_poly.pdbx_seq_one_letter_code
_entity_poly.pdbx_strand_id
1 'polypeptide(L)'
;MRRALSAVISLMILLPGCGQKSSPAPGPTPSPEPTLAPDLSTGLEAVTIAHQEAGSATGVVRISLSFPRPQGRAEFWTVFLVDPSASAGFVRVEVQRKSAVRLEEAPEISEDPGAIPAARFDELQFDTSDAVEKVQALEWASEPGTDVVIHPVALDVLDESAPEQARGQPAWSLVVSRQQVIVGVVWVSARSGDVLVERRAQ
;
A
#
# COMPACT_ATOMS: atom_id res chain seq x y z
N MET A 1 -62.71 11.25 -30.53
CA MET A 1 -62.79 11.93 -31.86
C MET A 1 -61.45 11.79 -32.56
N ARG A 2 -61.52 11.23 -33.80
CA ARG A 2 -60.57 11.31 -34.94
C ARG A 2 -59.08 11.12 -34.66
N ARG A 3 -58.47 9.95 -34.97
CA ARG A 3 -57.94 9.48 -36.27
C ARG A 3 -57.00 10.46 -36.98
N ALA A 4 -55.73 10.04 -37.12
CA ALA A 4 -55.02 10.14 -38.38
C ALA A 4 -53.88 9.11 -38.42
N LEU A 5 -53.98 8.16 -39.30
CA LEU A 5 -52.93 7.30 -39.85
C LEU A 5 -52.00 8.17 -40.71
N SER A 6 -50.74 7.85 -40.74
CA SER A 6 -49.88 8.08 -41.89
C SER A 6 -48.84 6.97 -42.01
N ALA A 7 -49.01 6.19 -43.04
CA ALA A 7 -48.07 5.22 -43.56
C ALA A 7 -47.03 5.91 -44.42
N VAL A 8 -45.76 5.54 -44.33
CA VAL A 8 -44.74 5.84 -45.34
C VAL A 8 -43.82 4.63 -45.50
N ILE A 9 -44.08 3.89 -46.50
CA ILE A 9 -43.31 3.44 -47.65
C ILE A 9 -41.88 2.95 -47.34
N SER A 10 -41.78 1.58 -47.50
CA SER A 10 -40.53 0.83 -47.72
C SER A 10 -39.86 1.26 -49.01
N LEU A 11 -38.55 1.49 -48.93
CA LEU A 11 -37.65 1.47 -50.09
C LEU A 11 -36.51 0.52 -49.83
N MET A 12 -36.65 -0.71 -50.36
CA MET A 12 -35.58 -1.67 -50.48
C MET A 12 -34.61 -1.22 -51.58
N ILE A 13 -33.37 -0.94 -51.16
CA ILE A 13 -32.23 -0.84 -52.09
C ILE A 13 -31.40 -2.10 -51.91
N LEU A 14 -31.52 -3.04 -52.84
CA LEU A 14 -30.60 -4.15 -53.04
C LEU A 14 -29.30 -3.63 -53.65
N LEU A 15 -28.19 -3.65 -52.90
CA LEU A 15 -26.84 -3.50 -53.44
C LEU A 15 -26.11 -4.84 -53.40
N PRO A 16 -25.42 -5.21 -54.51
CA PRO A 16 -24.76 -6.51 -54.62
C PRO A 16 -23.50 -6.56 -53.75
N GLY A 17 -23.29 -7.69 -53.12
CA GLY A 17 -22.19 -7.97 -52.21
C GLY A 17 -20.80 -7.90 -52.89
N CYS A 18 -19.95 -7.10 -52.32
CA CYS A 18 -18.48 -7.29 -52.42
C CYS A 18 -18.04 -8.03 -51.16
N GLY A 19 -17.61 -9.28 -51.34
CA GLY A 19 -17.02 -10.07 -50.26
C GLY A 19 -15.74 -9.44 -49.74
N GLN A 20 -15.83 -8.65 -48.69
CA GLN A 20 -14.69 -8.26 -47.88
C GLN A 20 -14.34 -9.40 -46.91
N LYS A 21 -13.21 -10.08 -47.17
CA LYS A 21 -12.59 -10.92 -46.15
C LYS A 21 -12.28 -10.05 -44.96
N SER A 22 -13.07 -10.16 -43.91
CA SER A 22 -12.81 -9.57 -42.61
C SER A 22 -11.51 -10.16 -42.07
N SER A 23 -10.43 -9.40 -42.11
CA SER A 23 -9.23 -9.71 -41.31
C SER A 23 -9.65 -9.77 -39.83
N PRO A 24 -9.18 -10.77 -39.08
CA PRO A 24 -9.45 -10.81 -37.66
C PRO A 24 -8.95 -9.51 -37.02
N ALA A 25 -9.80 -8.88 -36.21
CA ALA A 25 -9.43 -7.70 -35.44
C ALA A 25 -8.16 -8.03 -34.64
N PRO A 26 -7.17 -7.14 -34.61
CA PRO A 26 -6.02 -7.33 -33.73
C PRO A 26 -6.55 -7.50 -32.30
N GLY A 27 -6.10 -8.58 -31.64
CA GLY A 27 -6.44 -8.84 -30.24
C GLY A 27 -6.03 -7.65 -29.38
N PRO A 28 -6.66 -7.46 -28.20
CA PRO A 28 -6.31 -6.36 -27.31
C PRO A 28 -4.82 -6.41 -27.03
N THR A 29 -4.10 -5.34 -27.42
CA THR A 29 -2.70 -5.17 -27.08
C THR A 29 -2.61 -5.20 -25.56
N PRO A 30 -1.78 -6.05 -24.95
CA PRO A 30 -1.62 -6.05 -23.51
C PRO A 30 -1.25 -4.63 -23.08
N SER A 31 -2.00 -4.09 -22.12
CA SER A 31 -1.70 -2.80 -21.53
C SER A 31 -0.28 -2.87 -20.97
N PRO A 32 0.61 -1.92 -21.28
CA PRO A 32 1.96 -1.97 -20.73
C PRO A 32 1.86 -2.01 -19.21
N GLU A 33 2.53 -2.99 -18.62
CA GLU A 33 2.69 -3.07 -17.18
C GLU A 33 3.23 -1.74 -16.68
N PRO A 34 2.65 -1.13 -15.64
CA PRO A 34 3.10 0.16 -15.15
C PRO A 34 4.57 0.02 -14.72
N THR A 35 5.46 0.61 -15.49
CA THR A 35 6.89 0.68 -15.14
C THR A 35 6.98 1.49 -13.85
N LEU A 36 7.34 0.84 -12.75
CA LEU A 36 7.55 1.52 -11.47
C LEU A 36 8.65 2.56 -11.63
N ALA A 37 8.39 3.76 -11.12
CA ALA A 37 9.43 4.78 -11.08
C ALA A 37 10.61 4.23 -10.26
N PRO A 38 11.84 4.22 -10.80
CA PRO A 38 12.98 3.52 -10.20
C PRO A 38 13.46 4.12 -8.87
N ASP A 39 12.95 5.29 -8.53
CA ASP A 39 13.32 6.09 -7.35
C ASP A 39 12.34 5.96 -6.16
N LEU A 40 11.31 5.11 -6.26
CA LEU A 40 10.42 4.84 -5.14
C LEU A 40 11.07 3.87 -4.15
N SER A 41 10.88 4.12 -2.84
CA SER A 41 11.38 3.25 -1.77
C SER A 41 10.30 2.34 -1.20
N THR A 42 10.74 1.21 -0.68
CA THR A 42 9.95 0.34 0.18
C THR A 42 10.05 0.80 1.64
N GLY A 43 9.33 0.16 2.54
CA GLY A 43 9.35 0.50 3.96
C GLY A 43 10.71 0.30 4.61
N LEU A 44 11.38 -0.84 4.37
CA LEU A 44 12.70 -1.10 4.93
C LEU A 44 13.80 -0.22 4.31
N GLU A 45 13.71 0.08 3.01
CA GLU A 45 14.61 1.07 2.40
C GLU A 45 14.47 2.44 3.09
N ALA A 46 13.24 2.87 3.37
CA ALA A 46 12.99 4.14 4.06
C ALA A 46 13.53 4.13 5.50
N VAL A 47 13.35 3.04 6.25
CA VAL A 47 13.93 2.87 7.58
C VAL A 47 15.45 2.95 7.55
N THR A 48 16.08 2.28 6.59
CA THR A 48 17.54 2.28 6.44
C THR A 48 18.07 3.68 6.19
N ILE A 49 17.43 4.42 5.30
CA ILE A 49 17.79 5.82 5.00
C ILE A 49 17.61 6.70 6.25
N ALA A 50 16.47 6.55 6.93
CA ALA A 50 16.18 7.33 8.12
C ALA A 50 17.19 7.06 9.28
N HIS A 51 17.55 5.81 9.48
CA HIS A 51 18.54 5.40 10.48
C HIS A 51 19.94 5.96 10.16
N GLN A 52 20.34 5.92 8.88
CA GLN A 52 21.62 6.51 8.46
C GLN A 52 21.65 8.01 8.69
N GLU A 53 20.56 8.72 8.43
CA GLU A 53 20.45 10.16 8.64
C GLU A 53 20.46 10.54 10.12
N ALA A 54 19.69 9.83 10.95
CA ALA A 54 19.61 10.08 12.38
C ALA A 54 20.90 9.69 13.13
N GLY A 55 21.64 8.69 12.66
CA GLY A 55 22.96 8.28 13.20
C GLY A 55 22.96 7.69 14.61
N SER A 56 22.24 8.31 15.55
CA SER A 56 22.16 7.93 16.98
C SER A 56 20.89 7.16 17.35
N ALA A 57 19.97 7.01 16.41
CA ALA A 57 18.70 6.34 16.66
C ALA A 57 18.88 4.85 17.00
N THR A 58 18.08 4.37 17.96
CA THR A 58 18.18 3.01 18.51
C THR A 58 17.02 2.10 18.14
N GLY A 59 15.90 2.64 17.63
CA GLY A 59 14.74 1.87 17.24
C GLY A 59 13.70 2.69 16.47
N VAL A 60 12.73 1.97 15.90
CA VAL A 60 11.62 2.53 15.13
C VAL A 60 10.35 2.45 15.95
N VAL A 61 9.72 3.62 16.18
CA VAL A 61 8.43 3.72 16.88
C VAL A 61 7.27 3.50 15.92
N ARG A 62 7.31 4.23 14.83
CA ARG A 62 6.25 4.23 13.82
C ARG A 62 6.81 4.56 12.45
N ILE A 63 6.17 4.05 11.44
CA ILE A 63 6.33 4.50 10.06
C ILE A 63 4.97 4.81 9.51
N SER A 64 4.83 5.94 8.84
CA SER A 64 3.66 6.27 8.04
C SER A 64 4.10 6.61 6.63
N LEU A 65 3.17 6.55 5.69
CA LEU A 65 3.46 6.82 4.29
C LEU A 65 2.38 7.67 3.65
N SER A 66 2.79 8.39 2.61
CA SER A 66 1.89 9.15 1.75
C SER A 66 2.11 8.76 0.31
N PHE A 67 1.02 8.83 -0.48
CA PHE A 67 1.04 8.46 -1.89
C PHE A 67 1.53 7.02 -2.11
N PRO A 68 0.82 6.01 -1.55
CA PRO A 68 1.15 4.61 -1.76
C PRO A 68 1.11 4.26 -3.24
N ARG A 69 2.02 3.38 -3.63
CA ARG A 69 2.14 2.85 -4.98
C ARG A 69 2.00 1.32 -4.94
N PRO A 70 1.73 0.68 -6.07
CA PRO A 70 1.74 -0.78 -6.15
C PRO A 70 3.04 -1.39 -5.60
N GLN A 71 2.98 -2.66 -5.21
CA GLN A 71 4.12 -3.44 -4.72
C GLN A 71 4.75 -2.89 -3.45
N GLY A 72 3.96 -2.28 -2.55
CA GLY A 72 4.46 -1.86 -1.24
C GLY A 72 5.43 -0.68 -1.24
N ARG A 73 5.45 0.11 -2.32
CA ARG A 73 6.30 1.29 -2.45
C ARG A 73 5.53 2.57 -2.16
N ALA A 74 6.24 3.66 -1.83
CA ALA A 74 5.65 4.98 -1.69
C ALA A 74 6.61 6.09 -2.13
N GLU A 75 6.03 7.26 -2.40
CA GLU A 75 6.81 8.47 -2.71
C GLU A 75 7.37 9.12 -1.44
N PHE A 76 6.60 9.06 -0.36
CA PHE A 76 6.97 9.66 0.92
C PHE A 76 6.80 8.68 2.05
N TRP A 77 7.79 8.66 2.93
CA TRP A 77 7.77 7.95 4.19
C TRP A 77 8.10 8.93 5.31
N THR A 78 7.39 8.81 6.41
CA THR A 78 7.70 9.50 7.66
C THR A 78 8.06 8.43 8.68
N VAL A 79 9.29 8.45 9.13
CA VAL A 79 9.85 7.47 10.06
C VAL A 79 10.10 8.15 11.40
N PHE A 80 9.48 7.65 12.45
CA PHE A 80 9.69 8.09 13.83
C PHE A 80 10.64 7.14 14.53
N LEU A 81 11.72 7.70 15.06
CA LEU A 81 12.82 6.93 15.65
C LEU A 81 13.01 7.34 17.12
N VAL A 82 13.37 6.38 17.96
CA VAL A 82 13.92 6.66 19.29
C VAL A 82 15.34 7.15 19.10
N ASP A 83 15.62 8.36 19.54
CA ASP A 83 16.96 8.94 19.51
C ASP A 83 17.33 9.51 20.88
N PRO A 84 18.19 8.82 21.66
CA PRO A 84 18.58 9.29 22.99
C PRO A 84 19.37 10.61 22.98
N SER A 85 19.88 11.04 21.82
CA SER A 85 20.59 12.31 21.70
C SER A 85 19.68 13.51 21.46
N ALA A 86 18.45 13.28 21.04
CA ALA A 86 17.44 14.31 20.85
C ALA A 86 16.85 14.75 22.19
N SER A 87 16.55 16.04 22.35
CA SER A 87 16.00 16.59 23.60
C SER A 87 14.63 16.01 23.94
N ALA A 88 13.82 15.69 22.92
CA ALA A 88 12.54 15.01 23.07
C ALA A 88 12.67 13.48 23.16
N GLY A 89 13.85 12.90 23.00
CA GLY A 89 14.07 11.45 22.93
C GLY A 89 13.62 10.81 21.61
N PHE A 90 13.07 11.59 20.69
CA PHE A 90 12.56 11.13 19.41
C PHE A 90 12.92 12.10 18.28
N VAL A 91 13.12 11.51 17.11
CA VAL A 91 13.30 12.26 15.87
C VAL A 91 12.33 11.74 14.80
N ARG A 92 11.95 12.63 13.91
CA ARG A 92 11.18 12.35 12.71
C ARG A 92 12.05 12.56 11.49
N VAL A 93 12.13 11.56 10.62
CA VAL A 93 12.84 11.64 9.35
C VAL A 93 11.84 11.48 8.22
N GLU A 94 11.78 12.46 7.33
CA GLU A 94 11.01 12.38 6.10
C GLU A 94 11.93 11.85 4.99
N VAL A 95 11.51 10.76 4.37
CA VAL A 95 12.22 10.13 3.25
C VAL A 95 11.39 10.27 1.99
N GLN A 96 11.98 10.91 0.98
CA GLN A 96 11.39 11.06 -0.33
C GLN A 96 12.31 10.48 -1.38
N ARG A 97 11.77 9.59 -2.22
CA ARG A 97 12.51 9.05 -3.38
C ARG A 97 13.93 8.60 -3.02
N LYS A 98 14.05 7.73 -2.03
CA LYS A 98 15.35 7.17 -1.56
C LYS A 98 16.35 8.19 -1.00
N SER A 99 15.85 9.31 -0.52
CA SER A 99 16.68 10.32 0.14
C SER A 99 16.00 10.86 1.39
N ALA A 100 16.73 11.05 2.47
CA ALA A 100 16.25 11.84 3.59
C ALA A 100 16.17 13.32 3.17
N VAL A 101 15.00 13.91 3.33
CA VAL A 101 14.76 15.31 2.94
C VAL A 101 14.56 16.22 4.14
N ARG A 102 14.29 15.64 5.32
CA ARG A 102 14.09 16.38 6.55
C ARG A 102 14.36 15.48 7.75
N LEU A 103 15.09 16.02 8.70
CA LEU A 103 15.31 15.46 10.03
C LEU A 103 14.95 16.55 11.06
N GLU A 104 14.10 16.25 12.02
CA GLU A 104 13.73 17.16 13.10
C GLU A 104 13.35 16.40 14.36
N GLU A 105 13.40 17.07 15.51
CA GLU A 105 12.86 16.51 16.75
C GLU A 105 11.34 16.30 16.60
N ALA A 106 10.81 15.25 17.25
CA ALA A 106 9.41 14.85 17.20
C ALA A 106 8.71 15.10 18.55
N PRO A 107 8.49 16.37 18.94
CA PRO A 107 7.86 16.71 20.21
C PRO A 107 6.38 16.29 20.29
N GLU A 108 5.76 15.95 19.16
CA GLU A 108 4.42 15.39 19.11
C GLU A 108 4.32 14.00 19.75
N ILE A 109 5.45 13.29 19.89
CA ILE A 109 5.54 12.08 20.70
C ILE A 109 5.90 12.51 22.12
N SER A 110 4.87 12.86 22.92
CA SER A 110 5.04 13.46 24.24
C SER A 110 5.25 12.45 25.38
N GLU A 111 5.36 11.17 25.05
CA GLU A 111 5.49 10.09 26.04
C GLU A 111 6.97 9.83 26.37
N ASP A 112 7.20 9.20 27.53
CA ASP A 112 8.54 8.73 27.89
C ASP A 112 9.04 7.74 26.82
N PRO A 113 10.23 7.98 26.20
CA PRO A 113 10.79 7.05 25.23
C PRO A 113 10.89 5.60 25.71
N GLY A 114 10.98 5.38 27.02
CA GLY A 114 10.98 4.04 27.61
C GLY A 114 9.59 3.40 27.70
N ALA A 115 8.53 4.18 27.58
CA ALA A 115 7.14 3.71 27.66
C ALA A 115 6.55 3.37 26.28
N ILE A 116 7.12 3.91 25.20
CA ILE A 116 6.63 3.64 23.84
C ILE A 116 7.30 2.38 23.31
N PRO A 117 6.55 1.37 22.89
CA PRO A 117 7.12 0.20 22.26
C PRO A 117 7.79 0.60 20.94
N ALA A 118 9.06 0.24 20.80
CA ALA A 118 9.83 0.49 19.60
C ALA A 118 10.44 -0.82 19.07
N ALA A 119 10.39 -1.01 17.77
CA ALA A 119 11.06 -2.11 17.10
C ALA A 119 12.55 -1.80 16.94
N ARG A 120 13.40 -2.78 17.20
CA ARG A 120 14.84 -2.65 16.89
C ARG A 120 15.04 -2.78 15.38
N PHE A 121 16.04 -2.15 14.83
CA PHE A 121 16.32 -2.20 13.39
C PHE A 121 16.61 -3.62 12.90
N ASP A 122 17.30 -4.45 13.70
CA ASP A 122 17.60 -5.84 13.38
C ASP A 122 16.39 -6.79 13.45
N GLU A 123 15.28 -6.33 14.00
CA GLU A 123 14.01 -7.06 14.03
C GLU A 123 13.18 -6.86 12.76
N LEU A 124 13.46 -5.81 11.99
CA LEU A 124 12.73 -5.49 10.77
C LEU A 124 13.38 -6.20 9.59
N GLN A 125 12.90 -7.38 9.25
CA GLN A 125 13.46 -8.26 8.22
C GLN A 125 12.52 -8.48 7.05
N PHE A 126 11.24 -8.21 7.22
CA PHE A 126 10.20 -8.43 6.21
C PHE A 126 9.66 -7.11 5.69
N ASP A 127 9.84 -6.85 4.38
CA ASP A 127 9.55 -5.56 3.78
C ASP A 127 8.08 -5.38 3.38
N THR A 128 7.69 -4.16 3.07
CA THR A 128 6.34 -3.82 2.58
C THR A 128 6.01 -4.46 1.24
N SER A 129 6.99 -4.65 0.35
CA SER A 129 6.80 -5.37 -0.91
C SER A 129 6.38 -6.82 -0.66
N ASP A 130 7.11 -7.51 0.21
CA ASP A 130 6.83 -8.90 0.55
C ASP A 130 5.51 -9.02 1.33
N ALA A 131 5.20 -8.02 2.17
CA ALA A 131 3.93 -7.97 2.89
C ALA A 131 2.74 -7.82 1.93
N VAL A 132 2.86 -7.01 0.88
CA VAL A 132 1.83 -6.89 -0.17
C VAL A 132 1.64 -8.23 -0.89
N GLU A 133 2.72 -8.91 -1.30
CA GLU A 133 2.65 -10.23 -1.94
C GLU A 133 1.98 -11.26 -1.02
N LYS A 134 2.31 -11.22 0.28
CA LYS A 134 1.71 -12.11 1.28
C LYS A 134 0.20 -11.91 1.38
N VAL A 135 -0.27 -10.67 1.38
CA VAL A 135 -1.71 -10.36 1.44
C VAL A 135 -2.40 -10.71 0.12
N GLN A 136 -1.75 -10.52 -1.03
CA GLN A 136 -2.26 -10.95 -2.33
C GLN A 136 -2.49 -12.46 -2.42
N ALA A 137 -1.75 -13.25 -1.67
CA ALA A 137 -1.91 -14.70 -1.61
C ALA A 137 -3.12 -15.15 -0.77
N LEU A 138 -3.77 -14.27 -0.02
CA LEU A 138 -4.98 -14.59 0.73
C LEU A 138 -6.17 -14.76 -0.24
N GLU A 139 -6.90 -15.86 -0.11
CA GLU A 139 -8.00 -16.22 -1.01
C GLU A 139 -9.02 -15.07 -1.18
N TRP A 140 -9.44 -14.45 -0.08
CA TRP A 140 -10.42 -13.36 -0.10
C TRP A 140 -9.88 -12.04 -0.69
N ALA A 141 -8.56 -11.85 -0.71
CA ALA A 141 -7.90 -10.68 -1.31
C ALA A 141 -7.59 -10.89 -2.79
N SER A 142 -7.65 -12.13 -3.30
CA SER A 142 -7.25 -12.52 -4.65
C SER A 142 -8.39 -12.95 -5.55
N GLU A 143 -9.66 -12.69 -5.19
CA GLU A 143 -10.81 -13.08 -5.99
C GLU A 143 -10.71 -12.58 -7.44
N PRO A 144 -10.80 -13.49 -8.45
CA PRO A 144 -10.67 -13.12 -9.85
C PRO A 144 -11.76 -12.13 -10.30
N GLY A 145 -11.39 -11.18 -11.15
CA GLY A 145 -12.32 -10.23 -11.75
C GLY A 145 -12.68 -9.01 -10.90
N THR A 146 -11.96 -8.81 -9.80
CA THR A 146 -12.10 -7.62 -8.96
C THR A 146 -10.82 -6.79 -8.99
N ASP A 147 -10.94 -5.47 -9.17
CA ASP A 147 -9.82 -4.54 -9.01
C ASP A 147 -9.47 -4.46 -7.52
N VAL A 148 -8.65 -5.38 -7.06
CA VAL A 148 -8.12 -5.38 -5.69
C VAL A 148 -6.86 -4.55 -5.66
N VAL A 149 -6.84 -3.57 -4.78
CA VAL A 149 -5.67 -2.74 -4.50
C VAL A 149 -5.26 -2.93 -3.05
N ILE A 150 -4.00 -3.29 -2.83
CA ILE A 150 -3.43 -3.48 -1.51
C ILE A 150 -2.41 -2.38 -1.28
N HIS A 151 -2.61 -1.61 -0.21
CA HIS A 151 -1.74 -0.51 0.16
C HIS A 151 -1.15 -0.74 1.54
N PRO A 152 0.17 -0.66 1.72
CA PRO A 152 0.74 -0.45 3.03
C PRO A 152 0.26 0.90 3.57
N VAL A 153 0.01 0.98 4.87
CA VAL A 153 -0.46 2.20 5.54
C VAL A 153 0.53 2.66 6.59
N ALA A 154 1.01 1.74 7.42
CA ALA A 154 1.94 2.06 8.50
C ALA A 154 2.74 0.81 8.92
N LEU A 155 3.82 1.03 9.67
CA LEU A 155 4.37 0.07 10.59
C LEU A 155 4.13 0.60 11.99
N ASP A 156 3.55 -0.23 12.84
CA ASP A 156 3.36 0.05 14.27
C ASP A 156 3.79 -1.18 15.07
N VAL A 157 4.20 -0.98 16.31
CA VAL A 157 4.28 -2.07 17.29
C VAL A 157 2.90 -2.27 17.86
N LEU A 158 2.35 -3.49 17.67
CA LEU A 158 0.96 -3.78 18.02
C LEU A 158 0.74 -3.72 19.54
N ASP A 159 -0.26 -2.97 19.93
CA ASP A 159 -0.64 -2.72 21.32
C ASP A 159 -1.61 -3.78 21.90
N GLU A 160 -2.19 -3.47 23.04
CA GLU A 160 -3.14 -4.33 23.74
C GLU A 160 -4.45 -4.60 22.98
N SER A 161 -4.79 -3.78 21.97
CA SER A 161 -5.99 -3.98 21.12
C SER A 161 -5.81 -5.13 20.12
N ALA A 162 -4.56 -5.53 19.86
CA ALA A 162 -4.24 -6.67 19.02
C ALA A 162 -4.47 -8.01 19.76
N PRO A 163 -4.69 -9.12 19.01
CA PRO A 163 -4.69 -10.45 19.60
C PRO A 163 -3.42 -10.71 20.39
N GLU A 164 -3.52 -11.43 21.51
CA GLU A 164 -2.42 -11.64 22.48
C GLU A 164 -1.12 -12.10 21.80
N GLN A 165 -1.21 -13.03 20.85
CA GLN A 165 -0.05 -13.55 20.11
C GLN A 165 0.63 -12.53 19.21
N ALA A 166 -0.03 -11.42 18.91
CA ALA A 166 0.49 -10.37 18.02
C ALA A 166 1.01 -9.14 18.77
N ARG A 167 0.70 -9.02 20.08
CA ARG A 167 1.11 -7.87 20.89
C ARG A 167 2.62 -7.74 20.98
N GLY A 168 3.09 -6.50 20.98
CA GLY A 168 4.51 -6.19 21.04
C GLY A 168 5.30 -6.54 19.78
N GLN A 169 4.64 -7.02 18.71
CA GLN A 169 5.31 -7.31 17.44
C GLN A 169 5.25 -6.10 16.50
N PRO A 170 6.36 -5.75 15.84
CA PRO A 170 6.32 -4.79 14.76
C PRO A 170 5.56 -5.38 13.56
N ALA A 171 4.58 -4.66 13.06
CA ALA A 171 3.74 -5.14 11.97
C ALA A 171 3.44 -4.06 10.94
N TRP A 172 3.50 -4.44 9.69
CA TRP A 172 2.97 -3.67 8.58
C TRP A 172 1.45 -3.79 8.58
N SER A 173 0.76 -2.68 8.61
CA SER A 173 -0.68 -2.62 8.38
C SER A 173 -0.95 -2.36 6.89
N LEU A 174 -1.77 -3.22 6.28
CA LEU A 174 -2.13 -3.15 4.87
C LEU A 174 -3.65 -3.06 4.74
N VAL A 175 -4.10 -2.08 3.96
CA VAL A 175 -5.51 -1.91 3.61
C VAL A 175 -5.77 -2.60 2.29
N VAL A 176 -6.79 -3.44 2.26
CA VAL A 176 -7.30 -4.10 1.05
C VAL A 176 -8.54 -3.36 0.60
N SER A 177 -8.49 -2.81 -0.60
CA SER A 177 -9.61 -2.09 -1.21
C SER A 177 -10.07 -2.80 -2.48
N ARG A 178 -11.38 -2.76 -2.74
CA ARG A 178 -12.02 -3.30 -3.93
C ARG A 178 -12.93 -2.22 -4.51
N GLN A 179 -12.70 -1.80 -5.75
CA GLN A 179 -13.44 -0.69 -6.36
C GLN A 179 -13.47 0.58 -5.48
N GLN A 180 -12.34 0.92 -4.88
CA GLN A 180 -12.15 2.05 -3.96
C GLN A 180 -12.88 1.92 -2.59
N VAL A 181 -13.48 0.78 -2.30
CA VAL A 181 -14.08 0.48 -0.99
C VAL A 181 -13.12 -0.38 -0.19
N ILE A 182 -12.86 -0.01 1.06
CA ILE A 182 -12.05 -0.82 1.97
C ILE A 182 -12.84 -2.07 2.34
N VAL A 183 -12.29 -3.25 1.99
CA VAL A 183 -12.88 -4.55 2.29
C VAL A 183 -12.16 -5.28 3.42
N GLY A 184 -11.02 -4.78 3.85
CA GLY A 184 -10.32 -5.34 5.00
C GLY A 184 -9.00 -4.65 5.31
N VAL A 185 -8.45 -5.01 6.47
CA VAL A 185 -7.13 -4.61 6.93
C VAL A 185 -6.40 -5.86 7.40
N VAL A 186 -5.13 -5.98 7.02
CA VAL A 186 -4.27 -7.11 7.38
C VAL A 186 -3.01 -6.56 8.05
N TRP A 187 -2.59 -7.19 9.15
CA TRP A 187 -1.31 -6.92 9.78
C TRP A 187 -0.36 -8.08 9.52
N VAL A 188 0.78 -7.76 8.97
CA VAL A 188 1.85 -8.72 8.63
C VAL A 188 3.08 -8.40 9.47
N SER A 189 3.61 -9.39 10.16
CA SER A 189 4.81 -9.23 10.97
C SER A 189 5.97 -8.68 10.13
N ALA A 190 6.52 -7.55 10.54
CA ALA A 190 7.75 -7.01 9.94
C ALA A 190 9.00 -7.82 10.29
N ARG A 191 8.89 -8.77 11.24
CA ARG A 191 9.97 -9.69 11.63
C ARG A 191 9.95 -10.98 10.83
N SER A 192 8.79 -11.65 10.71
CA SER A 192 8.69 -13.01 10.14
C SER A 192 7.89 -13.10 8.83
N GLY A 193 7.12 -12.06 8.50
CA GLY A 193 6.19 -12.10 7.37
C GLY A 193 4.91 -12.90 7.64
N ASP A 194 4.66 -13.31 8.88
CA ASP A 194 3.42 -14.00 9.22
C ASP A 194 2.24 -13.02 9.25
N VAL A 195 1.09 -13.48 8.79
CA VAL A 195 -0.17 -12.75 8.96
C VAL A 195 -0.58 -12.85 10.43
N LEU A 196 -0.53 -11.73 11.14
CA LEU A 196 -0.82 -11.67 12.58
C LEU A 196 -2.31 -11.46 12.84
N VAL A 197 -2.95 -10.60 12.05
CA VAL A 197 -4.35 -10.21 12.21
C VAL A 197 -4.98 -9.96 10.84
N GLU A 198 -6.21 -10.45 10.67
CA GLU A 198 -7.07 -10.11 9.54
C GLU A 198 -8.39 -9.53 10.07
N ARG A 199 -8.76 -8.36 9.57
CA ARG A 199 -10.09 -7.77 9.82
C ARG A 199 -10.75 -7.52 8.49
N ARG A 200 -11.85 -8.21 8.22
CA ARG A 200 -12.67 -8.01 7.01
C ARG A 200 -13.82 -7.06 7.33
N ALA A 201 -14.12 -6.16 6.41
CA ALA A 201 -15.34 -5.36 6.49
C ALA A 201 -16.56 -6.30 6.35
N GLN A 202 -17.57 -6.07 7.19
CA GLN A 202 -18.83 -6.81 7.15
C GLN A 202 -19.79 -6.18 6.12
#